data_35accc0c8650335a82979e8a10df41b3
#
_entry.id   35accc0c8650335a82979e8a10df41b3
#
_cell.length_a   1.000
_cell.length_b   1.000
_cell.length_c   1.000
_cell.angle_alpha   90.00
_cell.angle_beta   90.00
_cell.angle_gamma   90.00
#
_symmetry.space_group_name_H-M   'P 1'
#
loop_
_entity.id
_entity.type
_entity.pdbx_description
1 polymer ?
#
loop_
_entity_poly.entity_id
_entity_poly.type
_entity_poly.pdbx_seq_one_letter_code
_entity_poly.pdbx_strand_id
1 'polypeptide(L)'
;MCIRDSIIRKKTKQISVGNVKIGGDALISIQSMTNTITEDVDATVNQIKSLEDEGADIVRVSCPNEESTKALNKIVNNVNVPIVADIHFHYKRALEAADAGAACLRVNPGNIGPERIKEVIAAAKANSISMRIGVNAGSLGKKIMEKYKEPGAEALVDSALENIKLLESNNFDNFKISVKASNVHTMVAAYEKLSALTDYPLHLGLTEAGTYISGSIKSSMSIGKLLSQGIGDTVRVSLTADPVEEIKIGYEILKSLDLRSRGVKIISCPSCARQAFPVIETVKTLEQRLSHIKQSITVSIIGCIVNGPGEALNSDIGVTGGGKGSNMLYLSGVTDHKISNDCLLYTSDAADEGLGVDLGGRRI
;
A
#
# COMPACT_ATOMS: atom_id res chain seq x y z
N MET A 1 3.13 -14.36 -27.32
CA MET A 1 2.46 -13.20 -26.66
C MET A 1 1.38 -13.79 -25.77
N CYS A 2 1.72 -14.10 -24.52
CA CYS A 2 0.73 -14.55 -23.55
C CYS A 2 -0.19 -13.39 -23.25
N ILE A 3 -1.47 -13.54 -23.52
CA ILE A 3 -2.51 -12.65 -23.03
C ILE A 3 -2.43 -12.78 -21.50
N ARG A 4 -1.73 -11.87 -20.82
CA ARG A 4 -1.90 -11.71 -19.37
C ARG A 4 -3.35 -11.27 -19.20
N ASP A 5 -4.15 -12.07 -18.52
CA ASP A 5 -5.49 -11.67 -18.10
C ASP A 5 -5.30 -10.48 -17.15
N SER A 6 -5.31 -9.28 -17.71
CA SER A 6 -5.14 -8.06 -16.93
C SER A 6 -6.36 -7.87 -16.04
N ILE A 7 -6.14 -7.64 -14.76
CA ILE A 7 -7.21 -7.33 -13.81
C ILE A 7 -7.93 -6.07 -14.28
N ILE A 8 -9.21 -6.20 -14.59
CA ILE A 8 -10.06 -5.06 -14.95
C ILE A 8 -10.52 -4.40 -13.66
N ARG A 9 -9.99 -3.21 -13.38
CA ARG A 9 -10.38 -2.44 -12.20
C ARG A 9 -11.74 -1.79 -12.38
N LYS A 10 -12.55 -1.83 -11.33
CA LYS A 10 -13.78 -1.04 -11.26
C LYS A 10 -13.42 0.45 -11.36
N LYS A 11 -14.07 1.17 -12.27
CA LYS A 11 -13.94 2.63 -12.35
C LYS A 11 -14.75 3.29 -11.24
N THR A 12 -14.05 3.94 -10.34
CA THR A 12 -14.61 4.73 -9.24
C THR A 12 -14.52 6.23 -9.55
N LYS A 13 -15.24 7.06 -8.82
CA LYS A 13 -15.07 8.52 -8.89
C LYS A 13 -13.63 8.89 -8.56
N GLN A 14 -13.03 9.81 -9.30
CA GLN A 14 -11.69 10.29 -9.01
C GLN A 14 -11.73 11.41 -7.97
N ILE A 15 -10.96 11.28 -6.91
CA ILE A 15 -10.69 12.30 -5.91
C ILE A 15 -9.20 12.58 -5.81
N SER A 16 -8.83 13.59 -5.03
CA SER A 16 -7.41 13.91 -4.75
C SER A 16 -7.14 13.99 -3.26
N VAL A 17 -5.96 13.49 -2.85
CA VAL A 17 -5.39 13.73 -1.53
C VAL A 17 -4.09 14.50 -1.76
N GLY A 18 -4.13 15.81 -1.60
CA GLY A 18 -3.05 16.68 -2.08
C GLY A 18 -2.80 16.48 -3.57
N ASN A 19 -1.57 16.14 -3.94
CA ASN A 19 -1.15 15.85 -5.31
C ASN A 19 -1.42 14.41 -5.77
N VAL A 20 -1.89 13.52 -4.88
CA VAL A 20 -2.15 12.11 -5.19
C VAL A 20 -3.58 11.92 -5.65
N LYS A 21 -3.77 11.48 -6.90
CA LYS A 21 -5.08 11.09 -7.44
C LYS A 21 -5.47 9.69 -6.97
N ILE A 22 -6.75 9.50 -6.63
CA ILE A 22 -7.30 8.24 -6.12
C ILE A 22 -8.60 7.94 -6.87
N GLY A 23 -8.78 6.70 -7.31
CA GLY A 23 -9.94 6.31 -8.12
C GLY A 23 -9.78 6.61 -9.61
N GLY A 24 -10.79 6.31 -10.40
CA GLY A 24 -10.71 6.38 -11.84
C GLY A 24 -9.61 5.49 -12.41
N ASP A 25 -8.77 6.07 -13.25
CA ASP A 25 -7.63 5.38 -13.86
C ASP A 25 -6.31 5.60 -13.09
N ALA A 26 -6.35 6.23 -11.89
CA ALA A 26 -5.17 6.47 -11.08
C ALA A 26 -4.55 5.16 -10.56
N LEU A 27 -3.23 5.16 -10.35
CA LEU A 27 -2.54 4.03 -9.72
C LEU A 27 -3.09 3.78 -8.31
N ILE A 28 -3.09 2.52 -7.89
CA ILE A 28 -3.45 2.16 -6.52
C ILE A 28 -2.40 2.73 -5.58
N SER A 29 -2.81 3.62 -4.68
CA SER A 29 -1.91 4.27 -3.74
C SER A 29 -1.68 3.43 -2.48
N ILE A 30 -0.44 3.49 -1.96
CA ILE A 30 -0.06 2.85 -0.70
C ILE A 30 0.00 3.92 0.39
N GLN A 31 -0.75 3.69 1.45
CA GLN A 31 -0.77 4.54 2.63
C GLN A 31 -0.22 3.79 3.84
N SER A 32 0.61 4.46 4.67
CA SER A 32 0.93 4.00 6.02
C SER A 32 0.54 5.05 7.07
N MET A 33 0.93 4.82 8.30
CA MET A 33 0.59 5.69 9.42
C MET A 33 1.77 5.75 10.39
N THR A 34 2.08 6.94 10.89
CA THR A 34 3.06 7.11 11.95
C THR A 34 2.61 6.46 13.27
N ASN A 35 3.57 5.98 14.04
CA ASN A 35 3.38 5.50 15.40
C ASN A 35 4.12 6.35 16.44
N THR A 36 4.71 7.47 16.01
CA THR A 36 5.31 8.48 16.88
C THR A 36 4.25 9.31 17.60
N ILE A 37 4.62 9.94 18.70
CA ILE A 37 3.80 10.97 19.35
C ILE A 37 3.81 12.20 18.43
N THR A 38 2.63 12.62 17.95
CA THR A 38 2.52 13.68 16.93
C THR A 38 3.07 15.02 17.37
N GLU A 39 3.04 15.31 18.66
CA GLU A 39 3.62 16.53 19.26
C GLU A 39 5.15 16.56 19.15
N ASP A 40 5.80 15.41 19.06
CA ASP A 40 7.22 15.30 18.70
C ASP A 40 7.37 15.43 17.17
N VAL A 41 7.48 16.68 16.74
CA VAL A 41 7.55 17.05 15.32
C VAL A 41 8.74 16.38 14.63
N ASP A 42 9.91 16.40 15.25
CA ASP A 42 11.13 15.88 14.63
C ASP A 42 11.08 14.37 14.46
N ALA A 43 10.66 13.63 15.49
CA ALA A 43 10.48 12.17 15.39
C ALA A 43 9.43 11.81 14.33
N THR A 44 8.31 12.57 14.28
CA THR A 44 7.24 12.31 13.32
C THR A 44 7.67 12.62 11.88
N VAL A 45 8.35 13.74 11.64
CA VAL A 45 8.91 14.09 10.32
C VAL A 45 9.94 13.07 9.86
N ASN A 46 10.85 12.63 10.73
CA ASN A 46 11.85 11.63 10.39
C ASN A 46 11.19 10.29 10.01
N GLN A 47 10.17 9.85 10.75
CA GLN A 47 9.44 8.64 10.41
C GLN A 47 8.69 8.78 9.08
N ILE A 48 8.05 9.93 8.82
CA ILE A 48 7.38 10.17 7.53
C ILE A 48 8.39 10.12 6.38
N LYS A 49 9.57 10.72 6.52
CA LYS A 49 10.63 10.66 5.50
C LYS A 49 11.08 9.22 5.22
N SER A 50 11.22 8.39 6.26
CA SER A 50 11.51 6.96 6.07
C SER A 50 10.40 6.24 5.30
N LEU A 51 9.14 6.58 5.53
CA LEU A 51 8.01 6.06 4.77
C LEU A 51 7.98 6.57 3.31
N GLU A 52 8.35 7.85 3.08
CA GLU A 52 8.50 8.42 1.72
C GLU A 52 9.59 7.68 0.95
N ASP A 53 10.74 7.47 1.55
CA ASP A 53 11.88 6.78 0.94
C ASP A 53 11.54 5.36 0.55
N GLU A 54 10.74 4.66 1.36
CA GLU A 54 10.23 3.32 1.03
C GLU A 54 9.14 3.36 -0.04
N GLY A 55 8.50 4.52 -0.27
CA GLY A 55 7.53 4.74 -1.35
C GLY A 55 6.08 4.87 -0.91
N ALA A 56 5.82 5.30 0.32
CA ALA A 56 4.48 5.70 0.71
C ALA A 56 3.99 6.85 -0.17
N ASP A 57 2.79 6.72 -0.72
CA ASP A 57 2.16 7.81 -1.48
C ASP A 57 1.45 8.79 -0.57
N ILE A 58 0.98 8.33 0.59
CA ILE A 58 0.18 9.09 1.54
C ILE A 58 0.56 8.61 2.95
N VAL A 59 0.71 9.53 3.89
CA VAL A 59 0.94 9.16 5.30
C VAL A 59 -0.16 9.73 6.17
N ARG A 60 -0.63 8.91 7.13
CA ARG A 60 -1.63 9.31 8.12
C ARG A 60 -0.96 9.60 9.46
N VAL A 61 -1.38 10.70 10.09
CA VAL A 61 -0.88 11.16 11.39
C VAL A 61 -2.08 11.28 12.34
N SER A 62 -1.94 10.80 13.58
CA SER A 62 -2.99 10.88 14.59
C SER A 62 -3.08 12.29 15.18
N CYS A 63 -4.31 12.83 15.31
CA CYS A 63 -4.56 14.13 15.89
C CYS A 63 -5.56 14.02 17.06
N PRO A 64 -5.14 13.47 18.21
CA PRO A 64 -6.04 13.21 19.33
C PRO A 64 -6.39 14.48 20.13
N ASN A 65 -5.54 15.49 20.17
CA ASN A 65 -5.63 16.70 21.01
C ASN A 65 -5.22 17.95 20.22
N GLU A 66 -5.23 19.11 20.89
CA GLU A 66 -4.91 20.41 20.29
C GLU A 66 -3.42 20.56 20.02
N GLU A 67 -2.57 20.02 20.86
CA GLU A 67 -1.12 20.04 20.72
C GLU A 67 -0.71 19.32 19.43
N SER A 68 -1.32 18.18 19.14
CA SER A 68 -1.06 17.42 17.90
C SER A 68 -1.50 18.18 16.64
N THR A 69 -2.64 18.90 16.69
CA THR A 69 -3.06 19.73 15.54
C THR A 69 -2.19 20.98 15.36
N LYS A 70 -1.67 21.57 16.45
CA LYS A 70 -0.67 22.64 16.36
C LYS A 70 0.66 22.17 15.76
N ALA A 71 1.08 20.95 16.09
CA ALA A 71 2.29 20.34 15.52
C ALA A 71 2.13 20.03 14.02
N LEU A 72 0.91 19.76 13.56
CA LEU A 72 0.63 19.28 12.21
C LEU A 72 1.10 20.25 11.12
N ASN A 73 0.96 21.55 11.31
CA ASN A 73 1.43 22.55 10.34
C ASN A 73 2.95 22.45 10.11
N LYS A 74 3.73 22.27 11.18
CA LYS A 74 5.18 22.07 11.05
C LYS A 74 5.50 20.75 10.36
N ILE A 75 4.77 19.68 10.66
CA ILE A 75 4.96 18.38 10.02
C ILE A 75 4.70 18.49 8.52
N VAL A 76 3.54 19.03 8.12
CA VAL A 76 3.14 19.16 6.71
C VAL A 76 4.19 19.95 5.90
N ASN A 77 4.76 21.02 6.47
CA ASN A 77 5.75 21.86 5.78
C ASN A 77 7.15 21.23 5.66
N ASN A 78 7.42 20.11 6.35
CA ASN A 78 8.73 19.45 6.35
C ASN A 78 8.75 18.09 5.64
N VAL A 79 7.66 17.70 4.96
CA VAL A 79 7.51 16.44 4.24
C VAL A 79 6.93 16.66 2.84
N ASN A 80 7.10 15.72 1.92
CA ASN A 80 6.62 15.86 0.53
C ASN A 80 5.32 15.08 0.28
N VAL A 81 5.08 13.99 1.03
CA VAL A 81 3.84 13.22 0.89
C VAL A 81 2.66 13.94 1.53
N PRO A 82 1.46 13.86 0.93
CA PRO A 82 0.26 14.43 1.54
C PRO A 82 -0.09 13.74 2.85
N ILE A 83 -0.45 14.55 3.83
CA ILE A 83 -0.78 14.09 5.19
C ILE A 83 -2.28 13.95 5.37
N VAL A 84 -2.70 12.81 5.90
CA VAL A 84 -4.07 12.54 6.35
C VAL A 84 -4.14 12.75 7.87
N ALA A 85 -4.92 13.69 8.33
CA ALA A 85 -5.18 13.88 9.75
C ALA A 85 -6.24 12.88 10.23
N ASP A 86 -5.90 12.08 11.25
CA ASP A 86 -6.78 11.06 11.83
C ASP A 86 -7.53 11.62 13.05
N ILE A 87 -8.81 11.92 12.87
CA ILE A 87 -9.67 12.54 13.87
C ILE A 87 -10.65 11.52 14.43
N HIS A 88 -10.66 11.32 15.75
CA HIS A 88 -11.49 10.30 16.38
C HIS A 88 -12.80 10.84 16.96
N PHE A 89 -12.76 11.82 17.87
CA PHE A 89 -13.92 12.24 18.64
C PHE A 89 -14.23 13.74 18.58
N HIS A 90 -13.20 14.58 18.49
CA HIS A 90 -13.36 16.03 18.61
C HIS A 90 -13.36 16.71 17.24
N TYR A 91 -14.54 17.12 16.77
CA TYR A 91 -14.69 17.79 15.48
C TYR A 91 -13.79 19.04 15.33
N LYS A 92 -13.53 19.77 16.42
CA LYS A 92 -12.62 20.94 16.37
C LYS A 92 -11.22 20.56 15.88
N ARG A 93 -10.73 19.37 16.22
CA ARG A 93 -9.44 18.86 15.71
C ARG A 93 -9.45 18.72 14.18
N ALA A 94 -10.63 18.39 13.60
CA ALA A 94 -10.77 18.34 12.15
C ALA A 94 -10.67 19.72 11.50
N LEU A 95 -11.28 20.75 12.12
CA LEU A 95 -11.20 22.13 11.64
C LEU A 95 -9.74 22.63 11.69
N GLU A 96 -9.10 22.48 12.84
CA GLU A 96 -7.70 22.87 13.04
C GLU A 96 -6.75 22.13 12.09
N ALA A 97 -6.96 20.82 11.86
CA ALA A 97 -6.13 20.05 10.95
C ALA A 97 -6.31 20.49 9.50
N ALA A 98 -7.53 20.87 9.08
CA ALA A 98 -7.77 21.43 7.77
C ALA A 98 -7.01 22.74 7.57
N ASP A 99 -7.06 23.63 8.56
CA ASP A 99 -6.36 24.93 8.53
C ASP A 99 -4.83 24.76 8.64
N ALA A 100 -4.37 23.68 9.29
CA ALA A 100 -2.95 23.34 9.41
C ALA A 100 -2.34 22.76 8.11
N GLY A 101 -3.16 22.50 7.07
CA GLY A 101 -2.67 22.03 5.77
C GLY A 101 -2.77 20.52 5.55
N ALA A 102 -3.57 19.81 6.35
CA ALA A 102 -3.86 18.39 6.07
C ALA A 102 -4.50 18.25 4.68
N ALA A 103 -4.04 17.27 3.91
CA ALA A 103 -4.57 16.99 2.57
C ALA A 103 -5.87 16.14 2.58
N CYS A 104 -6.15 15.49 3.70
CA CYS A 104 -7.36 14.70 3.88
C CYS A 104 -7.69 14.56 5.37
N LEU A 105 -8.98 14.63 5.71
CA LEU A 105 -9.46 14.35 7.06
C LEU A 105 -10.03 12.93 7.14
N ARG A 106 -9.44 12.08 7.98
CA ARG A 106 -10.06 10.80 8.31
C ARG A 106 -10.98 10.97 9.51
N VAL A 107 -12.23 10.69 9.30
CA VAL A 107 -13.26 10.79 10.34
C VAL A 107 -14.16 9.56 10.35
N ASN A 108 -14.75 9.32 11.51
CA ASN A 108 -15.93 8.45 11.63
C ASN A 108 -17.11 9.35 12.02
N PRO A 109 -18.01 9.69 11.08
CA PRO A 109 -19.14 10.59 11.35
C PRO A 109 -20.02 10.11 12.50
N GLY A 110 -20.13 8.78 12.72
CA GLY A 110 -20.86 8.21 13.83
C GLY A 110 -20.32 8.62 15.21
N ASN A 111 -19.03 8.93 15.33
CA ASN A 111 -18.41 9.38 16.57
C ASN A 111 -18.51 10.90 16.78
N ILE A 112 -18.65 11.66 15.69
CA ILE A 112 -18.69 13.13 15.73
C ILE A 112 -20.11 13.66 15.93
N GLY A 113 -21.09 12.98 15.36
CA GLY A 113 -22.50 13.38 15.38
C GLY A 113 -22.93 14.26 14.21
N PRO A 114 -24.23 14.21 13.83
CA PRO A 114 -24.71 14.74 12.55
C PRO A 114 -24.62 16.27 12.42
N GLU A 115 -24.77 17.03 13.48
CA GLU A 115 -24.68 18.50 13.44
C GLU A 115 -23.23 18.98 13.26
N ARG A 116 -22.31 18.37 14.01
CA ARG A 116 -20.89 18.76 14.00
C ARG A 116 -20.15 18.30 12.74
N ILE A 117 -20.62 17.23 12.10
CA ILE A 117 -20.02 16.76 10.85
C ILE A 117 -20.23 17.79 9.72
N LYS A 118 -21.29 18.60 9.75
CA LYS A 118 -21.52 19.69 8.80
C LYS A 118 -20.41 20.75 8.87
N GLU A 119 -19.93 21.06 10.08
CA GLU A 119 -18.82 21.98 10.25
C GLU A 119 -17.52 21.41 9.68
N VAL A 120 -17.27 20.11 9.88
CA VAL A 120 -16.11 19.43 9.30
C VAL A 120 -16.18 19.42 7.76
N ILE A 121 -17.35 19.16 7.19
CA ILE A 121 -17.57 19.23 5.74
C ILE A 121 -17.33 20.64 5.21
N ALA A 122 -17.81 21.66 5.93
CA ALA A 122 -17.59 23.06 5.56
C ALA A 122 -16.12 23.41 5.54
N ALA A 123 -15.36 23.00 6.56
CA ALA A 123 -13.91 23.19 6.62
C ALA A 123 -13.18 22.45 5.50
N ALA A 124 -13.57 21.20 5.18
CA ALA A 124 -12.99 20.43 4.09
C ALA A 124 -13.25 21.12 2.72
N LYS A 125 -14.45 21.67 2.51
CA LYS A 125 -14.77 22.46 1.30
C LYS A 125 -13.95 23.73 1.21
N ALA A 126 -13.89 24.51 2.30
CA ALA A 126 -13.16 25.78 2.34
C ALA A 126 -11.67 25.59 2.01
N ASN A 127 -11.06 24.50 2.48
CA ASN A 127 -9.68 24.16 2.23
C ASN A 127 -9.46 23.28 0.98
N SER A 128 -10.53 22.94 0.23
CA SER A 128 -10.47 22.08 -0.97
C SER A 128 -9.83 20.72 -0.74
N ILE A 129 -9.96 20.16 0.46
CA ILE A 129 -9.39 18.86 0.86
C ILE A 129 -10.42 17.74 0.84
N SER A 130 -9.93 16.52 0.70
CA SER A 130 -10.78 15.34 0.69
C SER A 130 -11.08 14.82 2.10
N MET A 131 -12.07 13.94 2.20
CA MET A 131 -12.35 13.22 3.44
C MET A 131 -12.22 11.71 3.24
N ARG A 132 -11.90 10.99 4.30
CA ARG A 132 -12.02 9.54 4.36
C ARG A 132 -12.99 9.13 5.46
N ILE A 133 -14.08 8.49 5.06
CA ILE A 133 -15.01 7.87 5.98
C ILE A 133 -14.44 6.52 6.41
N GLY A 134 -14.16 6.38 7.71
CA GLY A 134 -13.59 5.17 8.29
C GLY A 134 -14.59 4.45 9.17
N VAL A 135 -15.21 3.39 8.65
CA VAL A 135 -16.08 2.49 9.44
C VAL A 135 -15.24 1.29 9.87
N ASN A 136 -15.23 1.01 11.17
CA ASN A 136 -14.53 -0.15 11.74
C ASN A 136 -15.52 -1.00 12.55
N ALA A 137 -15.39 -2.32 12.45
CA ALA A 137 -16.24 -3.26 13.18
C ALA A 137 -16.24 -3.03 14.71
N GLY A 138 -15.07 -2.67 15.27
CA GLY A 138 -14.93 -2.40 16.70
C GLY A 138 -15.51 -1.05 17.19
N SER A 139 -16.00 -0.18 16.28
CA SER A 139 -16.52 1.16 16.61
C SER A 139 -17.79 1.53 15.85
N LEU A 140 -18.65 0.56 15.61
CA LEU A 140 -19.97 0.80 14.99
C LEU A 140 -20.90 1.58 15.94
N GLY A 141 -21.71 2.46 15.38
CA GLY A 141 -22.67 3.24 16.13
C GLY A 141 -23.76 2.39 16.80
N LYS A 142 -24.28 2.85 17.95
CA LYS A 142 -25.29 2.13 18.74
C LYS A 142 -26.49 1.65 17.93
N LYS A 143 -27.06 2.51 17.07
CA LYS A 143 -28.20 2.16 16.20
C LYS A 143 -27.93 0.97 15.27
N ILE A 144 -26.74 0.93 14.69
CA ILE A 144 -26.33 -0.20 13.85
C ILE A 144 -26.19 -1.47 14.67
N MET A 145 -25.57 -1.38 15.85
CA MET A 145 -25.41 -2.54 16.75
C MET A 145 -26.74 -3.05 17.30
N GLU A 146 -27.71 -2.19 17.56
CA GLU A 146 -29.07 -2.59 17.94
C GLU A 146 -29.78 -3.36 16.82
N LYS A 147 -29.58 -2.94 15.55
CA LYS A 147 -30.16 -3.60 14.38
C LYS A 147 -29.54 -4.96 14.09
N TYR A 148 -28.22 -5.06 14.12
CA TYR A 148 -27.49 -6.25 13.63
C TYR A 148 -27.00 -7.18 14.74
N LYS A 149 -26.95 -6.75 15.99
CA LYS A 149 -26.43 -7.45 17.18
C LYS A 149 -24.95 -7.81 17.12
N GLU A 150 -24.40 -8.03 15.92
CA GLU A 150 -23.00 -8.38 15.67
C GLU A 150 -22.38 -7.46 14.62
N PRO A 151 -21.07 -7.14 14.70
CA PRO A 151 -20.36 -6.26 13.74
C PRO A 151 -19.98 -7.01 12.45
N GLY A 152 -20.97 -7.60 11.76
CA GLY A 152 -20.79 -8.34 10.50
C GLY A 152 -20.65 -7.43 9.28
N ALA A 153 -20.51 -8.06 8.12
CA ALA A 153 -20.35 -7.35 6.84
C ALA A 153 -21.53 -6.43 6.53
N GLU A 154 -22.78 -6.86 6.79
CA GLU A 154 -23.99 -6.07 6.56
C GLU A 154 -24.00 -4.80 7.44
N ALA A 155 -23.63 -4.93 8.71
CA ALA A 155 -23.57 -3.81 9.63
C ALA A 155 -22.55 -2.75 9.20
N LEU A 156 -21.39 -3.20 8.68
CA LEU A 156 -20.35 -2.33 8.12
C LEU A 156 -20.83 -1.59 6.87
N VAL A 157 -21.50 -2.28 5.96
CA VAL A 157 -22.05 -1.71 4.72
C VAL A 157 -23.14 -0.69 5.03
N ASP A 158 -24.11 -1.03 5.86
CA ASP A 158 -25.19 -0.11 6.24
C ASP A 158 -24.63 1.16 6.89
N SER A 159 -23.69 1.01 7.82
CA SER A 159 -23.02 2.16 8.44
C SER A 159 -22.29 3.03 7.39
N ALA A 160 -21.64 2.42 6.41
CA ALA A 160 -20.98 3.15 5.33
C ALA A 160 -22.00 3.90 4.46
N LEU A 161 -23.10 3.27 4.09
CA LEU A 161 -24.15 3.88 3.25
C LEU A 161 -24.86 5.04 3.97
N GLU A 162 -25.12 4.94 5.29
CA GLU A 162 -25.64 6.05 6.07
C GLU A 162 -24.71 7.28 6.02
N ASN A 163 -23.41 7.03 6.15
CA ASN A 163 -22.41 8.09 6.09
C ASN A 163 -22.26 8.69 4.67
N ILE A 164 -22.35 7.88 3.62
CA ILE A 164 -22.37 8.36 2.22
C ILE A 164 -23.55 9.33 2.03
N LYS A 165 -24.76 8.90 2.39
CA LYS A 165 -25.96 9.73 2.29
C LYS A 165 -25.83 11.04 3.07
N LEU A 166 -25.19 11.01 4.23
CA LEU A 166 -24.94 12.20 5.02
C LEU A 166 -24.03 13.20 4.30
N LEU A 167 -22.94 12.74 3.67
CA LEU A 167 -22.05 13.62 2.91
C LEU A 167 -22.73 14.14 1.63
N GLU A 168 -23.40 13.28 0.89
CA GLU A 168 -24.14 13.64 -0.32
C GLU A 168 -25.26 14.69 -0.04
N SER A 169 -26.00 14.52 1.06
CA SER A 169 -27.03 15.49 1.47
C SER A 169 -26.46 16.85 1.87
N ASN A 170 -25.16 16.93 2.15
CA ASN A 170 -24.41 18.16 2.35
C ASN A 170 -23.64 18.62 1.09
N ASN A 171 -23.95 18.06 -0.09
CA ASN A 171 -23.29 18.37 -1.36
C ASN A 171 -21.76 18.21 -1.29
N PHE A 172 -21.27 17.12 -0.67
CA PHE A 172 -19.85 16.78 -0.57
C PHE A 172 -19.59 15.41 -1.16
N ASP A 173 -18.81 15.35 -2.23
CA ASP A 173 -18.51 14.14 -2.99
C ASP A 173 -16.99 13.84 -3.07
N ASN A 174 -16.14 14.73 -2.54
CA ASN A 174 -14.68 14.56 -2.51
C ASN A 174 -14.25 13.67 -1.32
N PHE A 175 -14.67 12.41 -1.32
CA PHE A 175 -14.33 11.47 -0.24
C PHE A 175 -14.10 10.04 -0.74
N LYS A 176 -13.38 9.28 0.08
CA LYS A 176 -13.18 7.83 -0.03
C LYS A 176 -13.67 7.11 1.21
N ILE A 177 -13.89 5.79 1.09
CA ILE A 177 -14.52 5.00 2.14
C ILE A 177 -13.63 3.83 2.53
N SER A 178 -13.64 3.49 3.82
CA SER A 178 -13.06 2.25 4.31
C SER A 178 -14.02 1.55 5.26
N VAL A 179 -14.22 0.23 5.07
CA VAL A 179 -14.97 -0.65 5.94
C VAL A 179 -14.04 -1.75 6.43
N LYS A 180 -13.60 -1.66 7.68
CA LYS A 180 -12.52 -2.48 8.20
C LYS A 180 -13.01 -3.42 9.30
N ALA A 181 -12.53 -4.66 9.24
CA ALA A 181 -12.66 -5.67 10.29
C ALA A 181 -11.32 -6.35 10.53
N SER A 182 -11.15 -7.04 11.64
CA SER A 182 -10.00 -7.90 11.93
C SER A 182 -10.13 -9.29 11.31
N ASN A 183 -11.35 -9.70 10.97
CA ASN A 183 -11.66 -10.95 10.28
C ASN A 183 -11.61 -10.76 8.76
N VAL A 184 -10.85 -11.62 8.07
CA VAL A 184 -10.65 -11.58 6.61
C VAL A 184 -11.96 -11.73 5.84
N HIS A 185 -12.79 -12.72 6.20
CA HIS A 185 -14.06 -13.00 5.51
C HIS A 185 -15.04 -11.83 5.66
N THR A 186 -15.19 -11.30 6.87
CA THR A 186 -16.06 -10.15 7.14
C THR A 186 -15.62 -8.92 6.34
N MET A 187 -14.30 -8.65 6.29
CA MET A 187 -13.76 -7.53 5.53
C MET A 187 -14.03 -7.71 4.03
N VAL A 188 -13.67 -8.86 3.46
CA VAL A 188 -13.87 -9.13 2.02
C VAL A 188 -15.33 -8.99 1.65
N ALA A 189 -16.24 -9.65 2.37
CA ALA A 189 -17.67 -9.59 2.11
C ALA A 189 -18.23 -8.14 2.21
N ALA A 190 -17.75 -7.34 3.17
CA ALA A 190 -18.17 -5.95 3.31
C ALA A 190 -17.74 -5.10 2.11
N TYR A 191 -16.48 -5.23 1.65
CA TYR A 191 -16.00 -4.49 0.48
C TYR A 191 -16.64 -4.95 -0.84
N GLU A 192 -16.85 -6.25 -1.04
CA GLU A 192 -17.56 -6.77 -2.21
C GLU A 192 -18.98 -6.17 -2.33
N LYS A 193 -19.73 -6.20 -1.22
CA LYS A 193 -21.08 -5.61 -1.16
C LYS A 193 -21.04 -4.10 -1.34
N LEU A 194 -20.17 -3.41 -0.63
CA LEU A 194 -20.07 -1.96 -0.73
C LEU A 194 -19.66 -1.51 -2.14
N SER A 195 -18.74 -2.23 -2.78
CA SER A 195 -18.32 -1.94 -4.15
C SER A 195 -19.47 -2.05 -5.15
N ALA A 196 -20.42 -2.96 -4.94
CA ALA A 196 -21.60 -3.09 -5.81
C ALA A 196 -22.62 -1.93 -5.61
N LEU A 197 -22.56 -1.22 -4.48
CA LEU A 197 -23.56 -0.22 -4.08
C LEU A 197 -23.07 1.24 -4.23
N THR A 198 -21.78 1.46 -4.47
CA THR A 198 -21.23 2.82 -4.60
C THR A 198 -20.08 2.87 -5.59
N ASP A 199 -19.88 4.04 -6.20
CA ASP A 199 -18.76 4.34 -7.08
C ASP A 199 -17.69 5.24 -6.41
N TYR A 200 -17.79 5.48 -5.12
CA TYR A 200 -16.74 6.19 -4.40
C TYR A 200 -15.50 5.31 -4.20
N PRO A 201 -14.30 5.90 -4.21
CA PRO A 201 -13.06 5.15 -4.05
C PRO A 201 -13.01 4.41 -2.71
N LEU A 202 -12.47 3.19 -2.75
CA LEU A 202 -12.38 2.31 -1.59
C LEU A 202 -10.93 2.23 -1.08
N HIS A 203 -10.76 2.46 0.22
CA HIS A 203 -9.50 2.32 0.92
C HIS A 203 -9.46 0.98 1.64
N LEU A 204 -8.74 0.01 1.05
CA LEU A 204 -8.65 -1.35 1.55
C LEU A 204 -7.68 -1.49 2.73
N GLY A 205 -7.97 -2.40 3.62
CA GLY A 205 -7.06 -2.82 4.70
C GLY A 205 -7.81 -3.45 5.85
N LEU A 206 -7.15 -4.41 6.51
CA LEU A 206 -7.61 -4.91 7.80
C LEU A 206 -7.30 -3.90 8.92
N THR A 207 -8.03 -4.03 10.03
CA THR A 207 -7.64 -3.46 11.31
C THR A 207 -7.15 -4.58 12.22
N GLU A 208 -6.15 -4.29 13.06
CA GLU A 208 -5.66 -5.25 14.07
C GLU A 208 -5.25 -6.59 13.45
N ALA A 209 -4.50 -6.54 12.34
CA ALA A 209 -4.14 -7.75 11.59
C ALA A 209 -3.15 -8.65 12.36
N GLY A 210 -2.35 -8.09 13.26
CA GLY A 210 -1.43 -8.81 14.13
C GLY A 210 0.05 -8.60 13.80
N THR A 211 0.89 -9.54 14.22
CA THR A 211 2.35 -9.51 14.04
C THR A 211 2.75 -9.53 12.56
N TYR A 212 4.03 -9.29 12.28
CA TYR A 212 4.58 -9.23 10.94
C TYR A 212 4.11 -10.40 10.04
N ILE A 213 4.31 -11.65 10.45
CA ILE A 213 3.90 -12.81 9.65
C ILE A 213 2.38 -12.92 9.55
N SER A 214 1.68 -12.94 10.67
CA SER A 214 0.22 -13.13 10.69
C SER A 214 -0.51 -11.97 9.99
N GLY A 215 -0.07 -10.75 10.24
CA GLY A 215 -0.63 -9.55 9.61
C GLY A 215 -0.38 -9.49 8.12
N SER A 216 0.81 -9.89 7.64
CA SER A 216 1.16 -9.97 6.23
C SER A 216 0.28 -10.98 5.50
N ILE A 217 0.12 -12.19 6.06
CA ILE A 217 -0.73 -13.23 5.47
C ILE A 217 -2.18 -12.77 5.39
N LYS A 218 -2.77 -12.29 6.47
CA LYS A 218 -4.15 -11.81 6.50
C LYS A 218 -4.39 -10.64 5.53
N SER A 219 -3.45 -9.69 5.48
CA SER A 219 -3.52 -8.55 4.57
C SER A 219 -3.41 -8.99 3.11
N SER A 220 -2.49 -9.89 2.79
CA SER A 220 -2.34 -10.45 1.43
C SER A 220 -3.59 -11.21 0.99
N MET A 221 -4.18 -12.01 1.86
CA MET A 221 -5.42 -12.74 1.56
C MET A 221 -6.60 -11.81 1.30
N SER A 222 -6.80 -10.79 2.13
CA SER A 222 -7.97 -9.91 2.04
C SER A 222 -7.81 -8.85 0.96
N ILE A 223 -6.71 -8.10 0.97
CA ILE A 223 -6.43 -7.06 -0.03
C ILE A 223 -6.21 -7.69 -1.40
N GLY A 224 -5.42 -8.77 -1.48
CA GLY A 224 -5.15 -9.48 -2.72
C GLY A 224 -6.42 -10.03 -3.37
N LYS A 225 -7.33 -10.63 -2.58
CA LYS A 225 -8.63 -11.11 -3.06
C LYS A 225 -9.47 -9.98 -3.66
N LEU A 226 -9.58 -8.84 -3.00
CA LEU A 226 -10.36 -7.70 -3.49
C LEU A 226 -9.73 -7.08 -4.74
N LEU A 227 -8.41 -6.86 -4.72
CA LEU A 227 -7.69 -6.31 -5.87
C LEU A 227 -7.77 -7.24 -7.10
N SER A 228 -7.72 -8.56 -6.92
CA SER A 228 -7.89 -9.52 -8.03
C SER A 228 -9.28 -9.46 -8.68
N GLN A 229 -10.28 -8.94 -7.97
CA GLN A 229 -11.62 -8.66 -8.48
C GLN A 229 -11.76 -7.24 -9.04
N GLY A 230 -10.70 -6.46 -9.09
CA GLY A 230 -10.71 -5.08 -9.52
C GLY A 230 -11.26 -4.07 -8.48
N ILE A 231 -11.42 -4.49 -7.22
CA ILE A 231 -11.97 -3.68 -6.13
C ILE A 231 -10.82 -3.05 -5.33
N GLY A 232 -10.81 -1.72 -5.22
CA GLY A 232 -9.90 -0.96 -4.36
C GLY A 232 -9.03 0.05 -5.11
N ASP A 233 -8.85 1.22 -4.49
CA ASP A 233 -8.17 2.37 -5.07
C ASP A 233 -6.96 2.81 -4.24
N THR A 234 -6.95 2.49 -2.96
CA THR A 234 -5.84 2.75 -2.05
C THR A 234 -5.78 1.64 -1.00
N VAL A 235 -4.58 1.27 -0.58
CA VAL A 235 -4.34 0.18 0.35
C VAL A 235 -3.55 0.65 1.57
N ARG A 236 -3.84 0.03 2.72
CA ARG A 236 -3.01 0.08 3.90
C ARG A 236 -2.89 -1.29 4.53
N VAL A 237 -1.70 -1.81 4.60
CA VAL A 237 -1.34 -2.96 5.44
C VAL A 237 -1.22 -2.48 6.88
N SER A 238 -1.67 -3.28 7.85
CA SER A 238 -1.60 -2.95 9.28
C SER A 238 -0.83 -4.05 10.00
N LEU A 239 0.31 -3.69 10.59
CA LEU A 239 1.19 -4.63 11.28
C LEU A 239 1.56 -4.13 12.68
N THR A 240 1.75 -5.06 13.61
CA THR A 240 2.46 -4.79 14.87
C THR A 240 3.97 -4.92 14.59
N ALA A 241 4.51 -3.95 13.83
CA ALA A 241 5.90 -3.86 13.38
C ALA A 241 6.23 -2.40 13.01
N ASP A 242 7.46 -2.14 12.53
CA ASP A 242 7.82 -0.85 11.97
C ASP A 242 6.90 -0.48 10.80
N PRO A 243 6.34 0.75 10.74
CA PRO A 243 5.46 1.18 9.66
C PRO A 243 6.06 1.10 8.25
N VAL A 244 7.38 1.11 8.10
CA VAL A 244 8.11 0.88 6.85
C VAL A 244 7.78 -0.50 6.27
N GLU A 245 7.64 -1.52 7.12
CA GLU A 245 7.28 -2.88 6.69
C GLU A 245 5.86 -2.95 6.10
N GLU A 246 4.94 -2.09 6.54
CA GLU A 246 3.60 -1.99 5.96
C GLU A 246 3.66 -1.60 4.46
N ILE A 247 4.58 -0.70 4.10
CA ILE A 247 4.79 -0.25 2.71
C ILE A 247 5.38 -1.38 1.87
N LYS A 248 6.41 -2.07 2.37
CA LYS A 248 7.02 -3.21 1.67
C LYS A 248 5.99 -4.28 1.34
N ILE A 249 5.21 -4.72 2.34
CA ILE A 249 4.15 -5.72 2.13
C ILE A 249 3.07 -5.20 1.18
N GLY A 250 2.72 -3.91 1.26
CA GLY A 250 1.80 -3.28 0.33
C GLY A 250 2.27 -3.41 -1.13
N TYR A 251 3.55 -3.13 -1.39
CA TYR A 251 4.15 -3.30 -2.72
C TYR A 251 4.22 -4.77 -3.13
N GLU A 252 4.54 -5.70 -2.22
CA GLU A 252 4.57 -7.13 -2.54
C GLU A 252 3.18 -7.64 -2.97
N ILE A 253 2.11 -7.18 -2.32
CA ILE A 253 0.73 -7.50 -2.74
C ILE A 253 0.46 -6.97 -4.15
N LEU A 254 0.80 -5.71 -4.44
CA LEU A 254 0.57 -5.09 -5.74
C LEU A 254 1.44 -5.71 -6.84
N LYS A 255 2.71 -6.02 -6.56
CA LYS A 255 3.62 -6.72 -7.49
C LYS A 255 3.13 -8.14 -7.81
N SER A 256 2.63 -8.86 -6.82
CA SER A 256 2.11 -10.22 -7.01
C SER A 256 0.90 -10.28 -7.94
N LEU A 257 0.18 -9.17 -8.08
CA LEU A 257 -0.98 -9.03 -8.96
C LEU A 257 -0.67 -8.24 -10.26
N ASP A 258 0.59 -7.90 -10.50
CA ASP A 258 1.05 -7.06 -11.62
C ASP A 258 0.28 -5.71 -11.75
N LEU A 259 -0.22 -5.17 -10.62
CA LEU A 259 -0.97 -3.91 -10.58
C LEU A 259 -0.08 -2.69 -10.45
N ARG A 260 0.99 -2.81 -9.67
CA ARG A 260 1.99 -1.76 -9.47
C ARG A 260 3.29 -2.38 -8.97
N SER A 261 4.41 -1.91 -9.47
CA SER A 261 5.71 -2.42 -9.09
C SER A 261 6.64 -1.30 -8.62
N ARG A 262 7.50 -1.61 -7.66
CA ARG A 262 8.60 -0.79 -7.17
C ARG A 262 9.68 -1.71 -6.65
N GLY A 263 10.93 -1.42 -6.98
CA GLY A 263 12.07 -2.23 -6.56
C GLY A 263 12.19 -3.54 -7.34
N VAL A 264 13.13 -4.36 -6.92
CA VAL A 264 13.44 -5.62 -7.58
C VAL A 264 12.41 -6.71 -7.19
N LYS A 265 11.89 -7.41 -8.22
CA LYS A 265 11.06 -8.61 -8.04
C LYS A 265 11.95 -9.85 -8.21
N ILE A 266 12.22 -10.55 -7.14
CA ILE A 266 13.03 -11.77 -7.19
C ILE A 266 12.13 -12.98 -7.37
N ILE A 267 12.39 -13.77 -8.41
CA ILE A 267 11.79 -15.08 -8.67
C ILE A 267 12.86 -16.12 -8.34
N SER A 268 12.64 -16.96 -7.34
CA SER A 268 13.62 -17.95 -6.92
C SER A 268 13.00 -19.32 -6.70
N CYS A 269 13.77 -20.38 -6.98
CA CYS A 269 13.35 -21.73 -6.65
C CYS A 269 13.57 -22.02 -5.15
N PRO A 270 12.77 -22.93 -4.54
CA PRO A 270 12.90 -23.26 -3.11
C PRO A 270 14.18 -24.06 -2.78
N SER A 271 15.05 -24.26 -3.78
CA SER A 271 16.24 -25.11 -3.69
C SER A 271 15.90 -26.61 -3.57
N CYS A 272 16.73 -27.47 -4.12
CA CYS A 272 16.62 -28.93 -4.00
C CYS A 272 17.96 -29.59 -4.33
N ALA A 273 18.03 -30.94 -4.31
CA ALA A 273 19.26 -31.69 -4.61
C ALA A 273 19.87 -31.44 -6.02
N ARG A 274 19.14 -30.76 -6.93
CA ARG A 274 19.65 -30.41 -8.27
C ARG A 274 20.35 -29.06 -8.32
N GLN A 275 20.41 -28.32 -7.21
CA GLN A 275 21.02 -26.98 -7.19
C GLN A 275 22.53 -27.07 -7.52
N ALA A 276 22.99 -26.15 -8.37
CA ALA A 276 24.39 -26.01 -8.73
C ALA A 276 25.14 -24.96 -7.87
N PHE A 277 24.39 -24.14 -7.12
CA PHE A 277 24.91 -23.12 -6.21
C PHE A 277 23.94 -22.93 -5.01
N PRO A 278 24.36 -22.31 -3.92
CA PRO A 278 23.56 -22.12 -2.70
C PRO A 278 22.47 -21.03 -2.91
N VAL A 279 21.33 -21.39 -3.54
CA VAL A 279 20.27 -20.46 -3.93
C VAL A 279 19.77 -19.63 -2.76
N ILE A 280 19.52 -20.24 -1.59
CA ILE A 280 18.95 -19.54 -0.43
C ILE A 280 19.87 -18.40 0.03
N GLU A 281 21.17 -18.66 0.16
CA GLU A 281 22.15 -17.64 0.58
C GLU A 281 22.32 -16.55 -0.47
N THR A 282 22.36 -16.96 -1.75
CA THR A 282 22.44 -16.02 -2.90
C THR A 282 21.25 -15.08 -2.89
N VAL A 283 20.03 -15.59 -2.80
CA VAL A 283 18.79 -14.77 -2.80
C VAL A 283 18.78 -13.82 -1.60
N LYS A 284 19.08 -14.32 -0.39
CA LYS A 284 19.12 -13.47 0.81
C LYS A 284 20.12 -12.32 0.67
N THR A 285 21.27 -12.57 0.10
CA THR A 285 22.29 -11.54 -0.14
C THR A 285 21.84 -10.55 -1.21
N LEU A 286 21.20 -11.02 -2.28
CA LEU A 286 20.65 -10.17 -3.34
C LEU A 286 19.54 -9.28 -2.83
N GLU A 287 18.60 -9.79 -2.05
CA GLU A 287 17.53 -8.99 -1.42
C GLU A 287 18.10 -7.82 -0.62
N GLN A 288 19.16 -8.06 0.15
CA GLN A 288 19.81 -7.00 0.92
C GLN A 288 20.54 -5.98 0.04
N ARG A 289 21.32 -6.43 -0.94
CA ARG A 289 22.11 -5.56 -1.83
C ARG A 289 21.24 -4.74 -2.78
N LEU A 290 20.17 -5.35 -3.32
CA LEU A 290 19.27 -4.70 -4.28
C LEU A 290 18.14 -3.89 -3.63
N SER A 291 18.08 -3.82 -2.31
CA SER A 291 17.03 -3.10 -1.57
C SER A 291 16.96 -1.59 -1.87
N HIS A 292 18.07 -0.99 -2.25
CA HIS A 292 18.16 0.43 -2.60
C HIS A 292 17.59 0.74 -4.00
N ILE A 293 17.46 -0.25 -4.88
CA ILE A 293 16.94 -0.09 -6.24
C ILE A 293 15.43 0.15 -6.19
N LYS A 294 15.01 1.31 -6.68
CA LYS A 294 13.60 1.71 -6.72
C LYS A 294 12.92 1.41 -8.07
N GLN A 295 13.71 1.14 -9.09
CA GLN A 295 13.25 0.76 -10.42
C GLN A 295 12.61 -0.64 -10.41
N SER A 296 11.60 -0.84 -11.24
CA SER A 296 10.95 -2.15 -11.38
C SER A 296 11.80 -3.06 -12.26
N ILE A 297 12.47 -4.03 -11.65
CA ILE A 297 13.33 -5.01 -12.32
C ILE A 297 12.92 -6.41 -11.84
N THR A 298 12.83 -7.37 -12.75
CA THR A 298 12.57 -8.77 -12.43
C THR A 298 13.88 -9.57 -12.53
N VAL A 299 14.26 -10.24 -11.45
CA VAL A 299 15.46 -11.07 -11.37
C VAL A 299 15.05 -12.51 -11.05
N SER A 300 15.44 -13.48 -11.89
CA SER A 300 15.21 -14.91 -11.63
C SER A 300 16.49 -15.61 -11.21
N ILE A 301 16.44 -16.31 -10.07
CA ILE A 301 17.55 -17.04 -9.47
C ILE A 301 17.15 -18.50 -9.30
N ILE A 302 17.50 -19.35 -10.27
CA ILE A 302 17.07 -20.74 -10.32
C ILE A 302 18.30 -21.67 -10.30
N GLY A 303 18.40 -22.51 -9.30
CA GLY A 303 19.56 -23.35 -9.02
C GLY A 303 19.84 -24.49 -10.02
N CYS A 304 19.01 -24.70 -11.04
CA CYS A 304 19.21 -25.78 -12.00
C CYS A 304 18.61 -25.48 -13.38
N ILE A 305 19.05 -26.25 -14.37
CA ILE A 305 18.61 -26.13 -15.77
C ILE A 305 17.16 -26.55 -16.04
N VAL A 306 16.48 -27.17 -15.07
CA VAL A 306 15.11 -27.71 -15.30
C VAL A 306 14.09 -26.59 -15.52
N ASN A 307 14.05 -25.64 -14.60
CA ASN A 307 13.14 -24.48 -14.67
C ASN A 307 13.87 -23.18 -15.02
N GLY A 308 15.21 -23.15 -14.83
CA GLY A 308 16.02 -21.94 -14.95
C GLY A 308 15.89 -21.22 -16.29
N PRO A 309 16.07 -21.88 -17.44
CA PRO A 309 15.93 -21.24 -18.74
C PRO A 309 14.54 -20.65 -18.98
N GLY A 310 13.48 -21.37 -18.55
CA GLY A 310 12.10 -20.90 -18.69
C GLY A 310 11.78 -19.65 -17.88
N GLU A 311 12.24 -19.58 -16.62
CA GLU A 311 12.06 -18.40 -15.79
C GLU A 311 12.94 -17.22 -16.27
N ALA A 312 14.16 -17.51 -16.71
CA ALA A 312 15.07 -16.49 -17.23
C ALA A 312 14.53 -15.79 -18.50
N LEU A 313 13.80 -16.50 -19.36
CA LEU A 313 13.16 -15.94 -20.56
C LEU A 313 12.14 -14.84 -20.24
N ASN A 314 11.56 -14.85 -19.04
CA ASN A 314 10.54 -13.91 -18.61
C ASN A 314 11.06 -12.88 -17.58
N SER A 315 12.38 -12.78 -17.43
CA SER A 315 13.04 -11.92 -16.46
C SER A 315 13.97 -10.93 -17.15
N ASP A 316 14.16 -9.76 -16.54
CA ASP A 316 15.14 -8.79 -17.02
C ASP A 316 16.56 -9.33 -16.84
N ILE A 317 16.81 -9.99 -15.70
CA ILE A 317 18.05 -10.68 -15.38
C ILE A 317 17.72 -12.09 -14.90
N GLY A 318 18.38 -13.11 -15.45
CA GLY A 318 18.20 -14.49 -15.06
C GLY A 318 19.52 -15.19 -14.76
N VAL A 319 19.59 -15.91 -13.64
CA VAL A 319 20.70 -16.81 -13.31
C VAL A 319 20.19 -18.23 -13.20
N THR A 320 20.78 -19.11 -14.02
CA THR A 320 20.42 -20.51 -14.08
C THR A 320 21.62 -21.40 -13.72
N GLY A 321 21.47 -22.28 -12.75
CA GLY A 321 22.49 -23.26 -12.38
C GLY A 321 22.74 -24.26 -13.49
N GLY A 322 23.98 -24.35 -13.98
CA GLY A 322 24.39 -25.27 -15.05
C GLY A 322 25.14 -26.53 -14.60
N GLY A 323 25.48 -26.64 -13.32
CA GLY A 323 26.27 -27.73 -12.76
C GLY A 323 27.78 -27.51 -12.91
N LYS A 324 28.58 -28.28 -12.14
CA LYS A 324 30.06 -28.21 -12.11
C LYS A 324 30.60 -26.80 -11.82
N GLY A 325 29.90 -26.00 -10.98
CA GLY A 325 30.33 -24.64 -10.61
C GLY A 325 30.21 -23.60 -11.72
N SER A 326 29.51 -23.89 -12.81
CA SER A 326 29.25 -22.96 -13.91
C SER A 326 27.76 -22.72 -14.07
N ASN A 327 27.37 -21.46 -14.09
CA ASN A 327 25.99 -21.02 -14.24
C ASN A 327 25.84 -20.20 -15.51
N MET A 328 24.62 -20.01 -15.97
CA MET A 328 24.30 -19.21 -17.15
C MET A 328 23.59 -17.94 -16.74
N LEU A 329 24.11 -16.80 -17.17
CA LEU A 329 23.45 -15.49 -17.08
C LEU A 329 22.58 -15.26 -18.31
N TYR A 330 21.42 -14.68 -18.08
CA TYR A 330 20.48 -14.21 -19.08
C TYR A 330 20.19 -12.73 -18.85
N LEU A 331 20.18 -11.96 -19.94
CA LEU A 331 19.80 -10.54 -19.95
C LEU A 331 18.61 -10.36 -20.88
N SER A 332 17.51 -9.81 -20.37
CA SER A 332 16.27 -9.61 -21.13
C SER A 332 15.80 -10.88 -21.87
N GLY A 333 15.88 -12.02 -21.21
CA GLY A 333 15.48 -13.32 -21.76
C GLY A 333 16.50 -13.96 -22.72
N VAL A 334 17.63 -13.34 -23.01
CA VAL A 334 18.64 -13.84 -23.93
C VAL A 334 19.84 -14.37 -23.14
N THR A 335 20.35 -15.54 -23.53
CA THR A 335 21.59 -16.10 -22.98
C THR A 335 22.77 -15.15 -23.23
N ASP A 336 23.45 -14.77 -22.17
CA ASP A 336 24.59 -13.85 -22.25
C ASP A 336 25.92 -14.63 -22.10
N HIS A 337 26.35 -14.94 -20.90
CA HIS A 337 27.59 -15.68 -20.69
C HIS A 337 27.53 -16.62 -19.47
N LYS A 338 28.56 -17.47 -19.34
CA LYS A 338 28.73 -18.36 -18.17
C LYS A 338 29.43 -17.64 -17.05
N ILE A 339 28.94 -17.81 -15.85
CA ILE A 339 29.49 -17.26 -14.60
C ILE A 339 29.81 -18.38 -13.63
N SER A 340 30.90 -18.25 -12.86
CA SER A 340 31.25 -19.17 -11.78
C SER A 340 30.41 -18.91 -10.53
N ASN A 341 30.38 -19.86 -9.60
CA ASN A 341 29.71 -19.66 -8.32
C ASN A 341 30.27 -18.46 -7.53
N ASP A 342 31.60 -18.23 -7.63
CA ASP A 342 32.29 -17.14 -6.93
C ASP A 342 31.90 -15.76 -7.51
N CYS A 343 31.51 -15.72 -8.78
CA CYS A 343 31.12 -14.49 -9.46
C CYS A 343 29.61 -14.17 -9.37
N LEU A 344 28.79 -15.08 -8.82
CA LEU A 344 27.33 -14.88 -8.75
C LEU A 344 26.92 -13.58 -8.08
N LEU A 345 27.60 -13.20 -7.00
CA LEU A 345 27.30 -11.97 -6.26
C LEU A 345 27.95 -10.74 -6.89
N TYR A 346 29.11 -10.90 -7.57
CA TYR A 346 29.78 -9.81 -8.29
C TYR A 346 29.04 -9.45 -9.60
N THR A 347 28.42 -10.44 -10.25
CA THR A 347 27.65 -10.20 -11.48
C THR A 347 26.37 -9.46 -11.19
N SER A 348 25.82 -9.57 -9.99
CA SER A 348 24.68 -8.75 -9.55
C SER A 348 25.08 -7.30 -9.25
N ASP A 349 26.34 -7.07 -8.77
CA ASP A 349 26.89 -5.72 -8.61
C ASP A 349 27.19 -5.10 -10.00
N ALA A 350 27.66 -5.91 -10.96
CA ALA A 350 27.83 -5.48 -12.36
C ALA A 350 26.49 -5.22 -13.08
N ALA A 351 25.38 -5.83 -12.61
CA ALA A 351 24.04 -5.45 -13.05
C ALA A 351 23.64 -4.06 -12.54
N ASP A 352 24.13 -3.65 -11.37
CA ASP A 352 24.02 -2.27 -10.87
C ASP A 352 24.80 -1.28 -11.76
N GLU A 353 25.99 -1.65 -12.20
CA GLU A 353 26.80 -0.85 -13.13
C GLU A 353 26.29 -0.96 -14.58
N GLY A 354 25.84 -2.13 -15.03
CA GLY A 354 25.35 -2.39 -16.37
C GLY A 354 23.91 -1.88 -16.64
N LEU A 355 23.11 -1.70 -15.61
CA LEU A 355 21.82 -1.00 -15.63
C LEU A 355 21.97 0.51 -15.36
N GLY A 356 23.18 0.99 -15.15
CA GLY A 356 23.56 2.40 -15.17
C GLY A 356 23.25 3.03 -16.53
N VAL A 357 22.01 2.97 -16.92
CA VAL A 357 21.44 3.85 -17.92
C VAL A 357 21.32 5.19 -17.24
N ASP A 358 22.30 6.06 -17.47
CA ASP A 358 22.11 7.49 -17.38
C ASP A 358 20.68 7.81 -17.88
N LEU A 359 19.93 8.60 -17.13
CA LEU A 359 18.59 9.09 -17.50
C LEU A 359 18.56 9.84 -18.87
N GLY A 360 19.64 9.87 -19.60
CA GLY A 360 19.83 10.40 -20.94
C GLY A 360 20.05 9.35 -22.02
N GLY A 361 19.99 8.06 -21.76
CA GLY A 361 20.05 7.00 -22.79
C GLY A 361 21.43 6.74 -23.40
N ARG A 362 22.51 7.06 -22.72
CA ARG A 362 23.88 6.70 -23.13
C ARG A 362 24.42 5.59 -22.23
N ARG A 363 24.88 4.49 -22.84
CA ARG A 363 25.72 3.50 -22.16
C ARG A 363 27.03 4.18 -21.74
N ILE A 364 27.41 4.03 -20.50
CA ILE A 364 28.79 4.23 -20.05
C ILE A 364 29.58 2.97 -20.36
#